data_3252ec1f0a2b80aa7233b76b95846683
#
_entry.id   3252ec1f0a2b80aa7233b76b95846683
#
_cell.length_a   1.000
_cell.length_b   1.000
_cell.length_c   1.000
_cell.angle_alpha   90.00
_cell.angle_beta   90.00
_cell.angle_gamma   90.00
#
_symmetry.space_group_name_H-M   'P 1'
#
loop_
_entity.id
_entity.type
_entity.pdbx_description
1 polymer ?
#
loop_
_entity_poly.entity_id
_entity_poly.type
_entity_poly.pdbx_seq_one_letter_code
_entity_poly.pdbx_strand_id
1 'polypeptide(L)'
;MNKRFAFKLAFAGAAALALTACGEKTEPPKAAEPAKTAAAPAAAKEPLKVAFMYVSPANEEGWSTQHDIARRAVEAKFGDKIKVTTVENIPENADAERVLRDLAQQGNKLIFATSFGYMNSVLKVAKEFPDVKFEHATGYKTAPNVANYSARFYEARYLAGKLAGATTKSNILGYVAAQPIPEVLQGINAYTLGAQSVNPNIEVRVVWTSAWYDPGKESDA
;
A
#
# COMPACT_ATOMS: atom_id res chain seq x y z
N MET A 1 28.06 -28.02 -28.74
CA MET A 1 29.53 -27.88 -28.87
C MET A 1 30.13 -27.44 -27.56
N ASN A 2 30.96 -28.32 -27.02
CA ASN A 2 31.63 -28.22 -25.70
C ASN A 2 32.66 -27.06 -25.63
N LYS A 3 32.88 -26.49 -24.45
CA LYS A 3 34.23 -26.26 -23.92
C LYS A 3 34.20 -26.02 -22.41
N ARG A 4 34.62 -27.08 -21.70
CA ARG A 4 35.07 -27.04 -20.29
C ARG A 4 36.50 -26.46 -20.28
N PHE A 5 36.85 -25.65 -19.26
CA PHE A 5 38.24 -25.46 -18.88
C PHE A 5 38.42 -25.75 -17.40
N ALA A 6 39.18 -26.80 -17.17
CA ALA A 6 39.76 -27.19 -15.89
C ALA A 6 41.17 -26.61 -15.79
N PHE A 7 41.56 -26.11 -14.62
CA PHE A 7 42.97 -25.86 -14.33
C PHE A 7 43.42 -26.62 -13.08
N LYS A 8 44.53 -27.32 -13.29
CA LYS A 8 45.14 -28.31 -12.37
C LYS A 8 46.18 -27.65 -11.46
N LEU A 9 46.33 -28.30 -10.29
CA LEU A 9 47.38 -28.25 -9.29
C LEU A 9 48.81 -28.12 -9.81
N ALA A 10 49.67 -27.51 -8.97
CA ALA A 10 51.08 -27.94 -8.86
C ALA A 10 51.58 -27.82 -7.39
N PHE A 11 52.16 -28.91 -6.91
CA PHE A 11 52.85 -29.19 -5.64
C PHE A 11 54.33 -28.82 -5.74
N ALA A 12 54.93 -28.38 -4.60
CA ALA A 12 56.35 -28.61 -4.23
C ALA A 12 56.49 -28.08 -2.79
N GLY A 13 56.91 -28.72 -1.71
CA GLY A 13 57.82 -29.78 -1.51
C GLY A 13 59.26 -29.34 -1.11
N ALA A 14 59.64 -29.31 0.21
CA ALA A 14 61.00 -29.49 0.76
C ALA A 14 60.97 -29.19 2.25
N ALA A 15 61.12 -30.07 3.12
CA ALA A 15 62.19 -30.88 3.69
C ALA A 15 62.99 -30.18 4.82
N ALA A 16 62.95 -30.85 5.94
CA ALA A 16 63.46 -30.74 7.27
C ALA A 16 64.98 -30.43 7.42
N LEU A 17 65.33 -29.88 8.57
CA LEU A 17 66.50 -30.25 9.33
C LEU A 17 66.33 -29.89 10.83
N ALA A 18 66.50 -30.92 11.69
CA ALA A 18 66.49 -30.87 13.12
C ALA A 18 67.85 -30.48 13.66
N LEU A 19 67.91 -29.70 14.71
CA LEU A 19 69.05 -29.69 15.67
C LEU A 19 68.53 -29.50 17.08
N THR A 20 68.85 -30.46 17.90
CA THR A 20 68.63 -30.55 19.35
C THR A 20 69.50 -29.60 20.16
N ALA A 21 68.98 -28.90 21.15
CA ALA A 21 69.69 -28.47 22.32
C ALA A 21 68.75 -28.43 23.55
N CYS A 22 69.17 -29.10 24.59
CA CYS A 22 68.52 -29.17 25.91
C CYS A 22 68.50 -27.80 26.64
N GLY A 23 67.47 -27.58 27.41
CA GLY A 23 67.51 -26.65 28.53
C GLY A 23 66.16 -26.02 28.87
N GLU A 24 65.74 -26.34 30.08
CA GLU A 24 64.91 -25.56 31.00
C GLU A 24 63.38 -25.54 30.78
N LYS A 25 62.70 -26.16 31.72
CA LYS A 25 61.25 -26.10 31.92
C LYS A 25 60.84 -24.67 32.32
N THR A 26 60.20 -23.99 31.39
CA THR A 26 59.33 -22.87 31.71
C THR A 26 57.91 -23.23 31.24
N GLU A 27 56.94 -23.07 32.14
CA GLU A 27 55.52 -23.26 31.86
C GLU A 27 55.07 -22.41 30.66
N PRO A 28 54.23 -22.97 29.80
CA PRO A 28 53.73 -22.18 28.69
C PRO A 28 52.79 -21.08 29.21
N PRO A 29 52.87 -19.84 28.69
CA PRO A 29 51.91 -18.79 29.02
C PRO A 29 50.53 -19.21 28.57
N LYS A 30 49.58 -19.11 29.50
CA LYS A 30 48.14 -19.33 29.29
C LYS A 30 47.69 -18.50 28.08
N ALA A 31 47.23 -19.17 27.01
CA ALA A 31 46.71 -18.51 25.85
C ALA A 31 45.56 -17.56 26.28
N ALA A 32 45.72 -16.30 25.99
CA ALA A 32 44.67 -15.30 26.20
C ALA A 32 43.50 -15.68 25.28
N GLU A 33 42.32 -15.95 25.83
CA GLU A 33 41.07 -16.06 25.08
C GLU A 33 40.93 -14.82 24.18
N PRO A 34 40.54 -15.01 22.89
CA PRO A 34 40.25 -13.88 22.04
C PRO A 34 39.09 -13.10 22.64
N ALA A 35 39.33 -11.85 23.01
CA ALA A 35 38.30 -10.93 23.47
C ALA A 35 37.14 -10.96 22.44
N LYS A 36 35.93 -11.38 22.87
CA LYS A 36 34.70 -11.21 22.10
C LYS A 36 34.58 -9.72 21.80
N THR A 37 34.90 -9.37 20.58
CA THR A 37 34.58 -8.05 20.03
C THR A 37 33.06 -7.90 20.15
N ALA A 38 32.62 -7.08 21.10
CA ALA A 38 31.21 -6.71 21.18
C ALA A 38 30.82 -6.08 19.85
N ALA A 39 29.91 -6.72 19.12
CA ALA A 39 29.36 -6.16 17.92
C ALA A 39 28.76 -4.80 18.29
N ALA A 40 29.21 -3.74 17.61
CA ALA A 40 28.64 -2.42 17.76
C ALA A 40 27.12 -2.51 17.58
N PRO A 41 26.29 -1.81 18.37
CA PRO A 41 24.86 -1.81 18.21
C PRO A 41 24.56 -1.41 16.79
N ALA A 42 23.83 -2.25 16.06
CA ALA A 42 23.35 -1.92 14.71
C ALA A 42 22.59 -0.60 14.81
N ALA A 43 23.04 0.43 14.08
CA ALA A 43 22.36 1.72 14.05
C ALA A 43 20.88 1.50 13.79
N ALA A 44 20.02 1.97 14.68
CA ALA A 44 18.59 1.85 14.55
C ALA A 44 18.19 2.46 13.19
N LYS A 45 17.59 1.65 12.30
CA LYS A 45 17.12 2.15 11.00
C LYS A 45 16.07 3.21 11.25
N GLU A 46 16.21 4.36 10.61
CA GLU A 46 15.18 5.41 10.68
C GLU A 46 13.82 4.84 10.28
N PRO A 47 12.73 5.27 10.95
CA PRO A 47 11.38 4.84 10.60
C PRO A 47 11.05 5.15 9.13
N LEU A 48 10.39 4.22 8.45
CA LEU A 48 9.87 4.47 7.11
C LEU A 48 8.77 5.53 7.19
N LYS A 49 8.95 6.65 6.49
CA LYS A 49 7.93 7.68 6.39
C LYS A 49 6.87 7.27 5.38
N VAL A 50 5.61 7.24 5.83
CA VAL A 50 4.43 6.84 5.05
C VAL A 50 3.40 7.96 5.11
N ALA A 51 2.77 8.30 3.98
CA ALA A 51 1.72 9.30 3.95
C ALA A 51 0.41 8.72 3.40
N PHE A 52 -0.70 9.25 3.91
CA PHE A 52 -2.05 8.98 3.41
C PHE A 52 -2.72 10.30 3.04
N MET A 53 -3.24 10.36 1.81
CA MET A 53 -3.94 11.52 1.28
C MET A 53 -5.42 11.17 1.05
N TYR A 54 -6.31 11.84 1.79
CA TYR A 54 -7.75 11.58 1.80
C TYR A 54 -8.53 12.68 1.05
N VAL A 55 -9.57 12.25 0.34
CA VAL A 55 -10.44 13.14 -0.45
C VAL A 55 -11.47 13.88 0.42
N SER A 56 -11.79 13.34 1.58
CA SER A 56 -12.78 13.88 2.53
C SER A 56 -12.26 13.76 3.97
N PRO A 57 -12.95 14.31 4.97
CA PRO A 57 -12.60 14.10 6.37
C PRO A 57 -12.58 12.62 6.73
N ALA A 58 -11.70 12.24 7.68
CA ALA A 58 -11.57 10.86 8.17
C ALA A 58 -12.17 10.67 9.58
N ASN A 59 -13.01 11.58 10.04
CA ASN A 59 -13.62 11.60 11.37
C ASN A 59 -15.10 11.18 11.39
N GLU A 60 -15.65 10.88 10.22
CA GLU A 60 -17.04 10.49 10.04
C GLU A 60 -17.13 9.08 9.41
N GLU A 61 -18.25 8.72 8.87
CA GLU A 61 -18.41 7.47 8.13
C GLU A 61 -17.94 7.61 6.68
N GLY A 62 -17.75 6.49 5.98
CA GLY A 62 -17.48 6.47 4.56
C GLY A 62 -16.05 6.14 4.18
N TRP A 63 -15.67 6.55 2.97
CA TRP A 63 -14.47 6.11 2.27
C TRP A 63 -13.16 6.47 2.99
N SER A 64 -12.96 7.75 3.32
CA SER A 64 -11.74 8.21 3.98
C SER A 64 -11.60 7.64 5.39
N THR A 65 -12.71 7.49 6.12
CA THR A 65 -12.72 6.88 7.45
C THR A 65 -12.29 5.42 7.42
N GLN A 66 -12.72 4.63 6.42
CA GLN A 66 -12.29 3.24 6.29
C GLN A 66 -10.80 3.12 5.99
N HIS A 67 -10.24 4.03 5.19
CA HIS A 67 -8.80 4.12 4.98
C HIS A 67 -8.06 4.51 6.25
N ASP A 68 -8.61 5.43 7.05
CA ASP A 68 -7.99 5.84 8.31
C ASP A 68 -8.02 4.74 9.38
N ILE A 69 -9.09 3.95 9.45
CA ILE A 69 -9.16 2.75 10.30
C ILE A 69 -8.04 1.78 9.92
N ALA A 70 -7.85 1.52 8.62
CA ALA A 70 -6.79 0.65 8.12
C ALA A 70 -5.40 1.23 8.44
N ARG A 71 -5.21 2.54 8.25
CA ARG A 71 -3.97 3.25 8.60
C ARG A 71 -3.61 3.08 10.08
N ARG A 72 -4.59 3.29 10.99
CA ARG A 72 -4.37 3.10 12.45
C ARG A 72 -3.97 1.67 12.78
N ALA A 73 -4.56 0.68 12.12
CA ALA A 73 -4.18 -0.72 12.30
C ALA A 73 -2.73 -0.98 11.83
N VAL A 74 -2.31 -0.36 10.73
CA VAL A 74 -0.93 -0.41 10.22
C VAL A 74 0.04 0.25 11.22
N GLU A 75 -0.28 1.43 11.75
CA GLU A 75 0.54 2.08 12.78
C GLU A 75 0.67 1.23 14.03
N ALA A 76 -0.43 0.68 14.53
CA ALA A 76 -0.41 -0.20 15.70
C ALA A 76 0.45 -1.45 15.47
N LYS A 77 0.43 -2.01 14.26
CA LYS A 77 1.21 -3.20 13.91
C LYS A 77 2.71 -2.93 13.76
N PHE A 78 3.08 -1.81 13.18
CA PHE A 78 4.48 -1.52 12.84
C PHE A 78 5.20 -0.63 13.87
N GLY A 79 4.46 0.13 14.69
CA GLY A 79 4.99 0.96 15.77
C GLY A 79 6.14 1.85 15.29
N ASP A 80 7.26 1.83 16.01
CA ASP A 80 8.43 2.66 15.73
C ASP A 80 9.11 2.41 14.37
N LYS A 81 8.68 1.40 13.61
CA LYS A 81 9.24 1.11 12.28
C LYS A 81 8.73 2.05 11.20
N ILE A 82 7.63 2.74 11.46
CA ILE A 82 7.01 3.67 10.52
C ILE A 82 6.71 5.01 11.19
N LYS A 83 6.71 6.07 10.40
CA LYS A 83 6.20 7.40 10.78
C LYS A 83 5.15 7.80 9.78
N VAL A 84 3.91 7.95 10.24
CA VAL A 84 2.76 8.22 9.37
C VAL A 84 2.39 9.70 9.39
N THR A 85 2.05 10.24 8.21
CA THR A 85 1.48 11.56 7.99
C THR A 85 0.14 11.41 7.27
N THR A 86 -0.89 12.14 7.70
CA THR A 86 -2.18 12.19 7.00
C THR A 86 -2.48 13.60 6.54
N VAL A 87 -3.11 13.73 5.38
CA VAL A 87 -3.69 14.97 4.86
C VAL A 87 -5.10 14.70 4.37
N GLU A 88 -6.03 15.56 4.71
CA GLU A 88 -7.46 15.36 4.49
C GLU A 88 -8.05 16.48 3.63
N ASN A 89 -9.26 16.25 3.09
CA ASN A 89 -9.99 17.24 2.28
C ASN A 89 -9.21 17.72 1.05
N ILE A 90 -8.46 16.82 0.42
CA ILE A 90 -7.71 17.18 -0.77
C ILE A 90 -8.61 16.98 -2.00
N PRO A 91 -8.95 18.05 -2.73
CA PRO A 91 -9.80 17.94 -3.90
C PRO A 91 -9.07 17.24 -5.06
N GLU A 92 -9.83 16.59 -5.94
CA GLU A 92 -9.32 15.86 -7.11
C GLU A 92 -8.98 16.80 -8.29
N ASN A 93 -8.17 17.81 -8.01
CA ASN A 93 -7.74 18.83 -8.98
C ASN A 93 -6.22 19.09 -8.89
N ALA A 94 -5.74 20.26 -9.28
CA ALA A 94 -4.32 20.64 -9.21
C ALA A 94 -3.74 20.64 -7.79
N ASP A 95 -4.56 20.81 -6.75
CA ASP A 95 -4.11 20.73 -5.36
C ASP A 95 -3.62 19.32 -5.01
N ALA A 96 -4.24 18.27 -5.54
CA ALA A 96 -3.78 16.91 -5.34
C ALA A 96 -2.33 16.71 -5.81
N GLU A 97 -1.96 17.28 -6.97
CA GLU A 97 -0.59 17.23 -7.48
C GLU A 97 0.39 17.96 -6.57
N ARG A 98 0.00 19.17 -6.11
CA ARG A 98 0.82 19.94 -5.19
C ARG A 98 1.06 19.20 -3.87
N VAL A 99 -0.01 18.69 -3.26
CA VAL A 99 0.08 17.95 -1.99
C VAL A 99 0.92 16.67 -2.12
N LEU A 100 0.74 15.90 -3.20
CA LEU A 100 1.57 14.70 -3.46
C LEU A 100 3.06 15.05 -3.58
N ARG A 101 3.38 16.16 -4.26
CA ARG A 101 4.76 16.65 -4.38
C ARG A 101 5.33 17.07 -3.03
N ASP A 102 4.54 17.81 -2.24
CA ASP A 102 4.94 18.25 -0.91
C ASP A 102 5.20 17.06 0.03
N LEU A 103 4.33 16.05 0.00
CA LEU A 103 4.52 14.81 0.77
C LEU A 103 5.79 14.05 0.36
N ALA A 104 6.08 13.97 -0.94
CA ALA A 104 7.30 13.34 -1.44
C ALA A 104 8.56 14.13 -1.01
N GLN A 105 8.54 15.47 -1.10
CA GLN A 105 9.62 16.36 -0.66
C GLN A 105 9.88 16.30 0.84
N GLN A 106 8.87 16.04 1.68
CA GLN A 106 9.01 15.81 3.11
C GLN A 106 9.69 14.47 3.44
N GLY A 107 10.04 13.69 2.42
CA GLY A 107 10.78 12.45 2.53
C GLY A 107 9.91 11.22 2.78
N ASN A 108 8.60 11.30 2.57
CA ASN A 108 7.76 10.11 2.57
C ASN A 108 8.19 9.18 1.43
N LYS A 109 8.38 7.90 1.75
CA LYS A 109 8.84 6.86 0.81
C LYS A 109 7.72 6.00 0.28
N LEU A 110 6.57 6.03 0.94
CA LEU A 110 5.34 5.34 0.54
C LEU A 110 4.17 6.31 0.73
N ILE A 111 3.42 6.57 -0.33
CA ILE A 111 2.29 7.51 -0.32
C ILE A 111 1.05 6.80 -0.84
N PHE A 112 0.02 6.73 -0.01
CA PHE A 112 -1.32 6.24 -0.36
C PHE A 112 -2.18 7.40 -0.83
N ALA A 113 -2.55 7.39 -2.11
CA ALA A 113 -3.46 8.35 -2.72
C ALA A 113 -4.84 7.68 -2.84
N THR A 114 -5.74 8.01 -1.94
CA THR A 114 -6.93 7.19 -1.65
C THR A 114 -8.18 7.58 -2.43
N SER A 115 -8.05 8.16 -3.63
CA SER A 115 -9.19 8.48 -4.47
C SER A 115 -8.90 8.29 -5.95
N PHE A 116 -9.92 7.86 -6.71
CA PHE A 116 -9.84 7.60 -8.16
C PHE A 116 -9.31 8.82 -8.95
N GLY A 117 -9.80 10.01 -8.63
CA GLY A 117 -9.43 11.24 -9.36
C GLY A 117 -7.98 11.68 -9.18
N TYR A 118 -7.25 11.10 -8.23
CA TYR A 118 -5.82 11.37 -8.06
C TYR A 118 -4.92 10.69 -9.09
N MET A 119 -5.46 9.82 -9.95
CA MET A 119 -4.70 8.96 -10.86
C MET A 119 -3.68 9.72 -11.71
N ASN A 120 -4.09 10.80 -12.36
CA ASN A 120 -3.19 11.56 -13.24
C ASN A 120 -2.15 12.37 -12.44
N SER A 121 -2.54 12.91 -11.28
CA SER A 121 -1.64 13.62 -10.35
C SER A 121 -0.56 12.68 -9.80
N VAL A 122 -0.94 11.48 -9.39
CA VAL A 122 0.00 10.43 -8.94
C VAL A 122 0.99 10.09 -10.02
N LEU A 123 0.53 9.80 -11.24
CA LEU A 123 1.40 9.42 -12.36
C LEU A 123 2.38 10.54 -12.76
N LYS A 124 1.95 11.80 -12.61
CA LYS A 124 2.81 12.95 -12.90
C LYS A 124 3.88 13.12 -11.83
N VAL A 125 3.50 13.14 -10.56
CA VAL A 125 4.44 13.29 -9.44
C VAL A 125 5.38 12.08 -9.31
N ALA A 126 4.91 10.87 -9.58
CA ALA A 126 5.74 9.68 -9.54
C ALA A 126 6.95 9.72 -10.48
N LYS A 127 6.84 10.40 -11.63
CA LYS A 127 7.98 10.63 -12.54
C LYS A 127 9.04 11.54 -11.95
N GLU A 128 8.63 12.50 -11.11
CA GLU A 128 9.52 13.45 -10.46
C GLU A 128 10.26 12.81 -9.27
N PHE A 129 9.65 11.78 -8.66
CA PHE A 129 10.15 11.11 -7.45
C PHE A 129 10.26 9.59 -7.64
N PRO A 130 11.20 9.08 -8.45
CA PRO A 130 11.29 7.65 -8.79
C PRO A 130 11.56 6.73 -7.59
N ASP A 131 12.15 7.27 -6.51
CA ASP A 131 12.45 6.53 -5.28
C ASP A 131 11.28 6.47 -4.29
N VAL A 132 10.20 7.20 -4.56
CA VAL A 132 8.96 7.17 -3.77
C VAL A 132 8.00 6.17 -4.39
N LYS A 133 7.37 5.32 -3.57
CA LYS A 133 6.33 4.39 -3.98
C LYS A 133 4.97 5.01 -3.73
N PHE A 134 4.08 4.86 -4.72
CA PHE A 134 2.72 5.36 -4.66
C PHE A 134 1.74 4.19 -4.78
N GLU A 135 0.81 4.14 -3.84
CA GLU A 135 -0.33 3.22 -3.84
C GLU A 135 -1.59 4.02 -4.15
N HIS A 136 -2.19 3.77 -5.29
CA HIS A 136 -3.35 4.52 -5.75
C HIS A 136 -4.62 3.66 -5.64
N ALA A 137 -5.62 4.16 -4.88
CA ALA A 137 -6.90 3.47 -4.73
C ALA A 137 -7.73 3.57 -6.01
N THR A 138 -8.29 2.43 -6.43
CA THR A 138 -9.28 2.31 -7.51
C THR A 138 -8.84 2.78 -8.91
N GLY A 139 -7.57 3.14 -9.09
CA GLY A 139 -7.01 3.48 -10.39
C GLY A 139 -6.83 2.26 -11.31
N TYR A 140 -6.54 2.54 -12.59
CA TYR A 140 -6.25 1.50 -13.59
C TYR A 140 -4.93 1.73 -14.35
N LYS A 141 -4.25 2.85 -14.11
CA LYS A 141 -2.94 3.14 -14.70
C LYS A 141 -1.85 2.90 -13.68
N THR A 142 -0.75 2.28 -14.10
CA THR A 142 0.43 1.99 -13.28
C THR A 142 1.69 2.62 -13.84
N ALA A 143 2.76 2.65 -13.05
CA ALA A 143 4.10 3.04 -13.43
C ALA A 143 5.12 2.22 -12.60
N PRO A 144 6.44 2.28 -12.87
CA PRO A 144 7.44 1.50 -12.13
C PRO A 144 7.42 1.69 -10.62
N ASN A 145 6.92 2.84 -10.14
CA ASN A 145 6.77 3.18 -8.74
C ASN A 145 5.32 3.53 -8.34
N VAL A 146 4.34 3.17 -9.17
CA VAL A 146 2.90 3.33 -8.90
C VAL A 146 2.20 2.01 -9.04
N ALA A 147 1.59 1.54 -7.97
CA ALA A 147 0.67 0.41 -7.96
C ALA A 147 -0.77 0.90 -7.69
N ASN A 148 -1.73 0.07 -8.06
CA ASN A 148 -3.14 0.30 -7.75
C ASN A 148 -3.64 -0.78 -6.80
N TYR A 149 -4.55 -0.40 -5.92
CA TYR A 149 -5.29 -1.35 -5.11
C TYR A 149 -6.79 -1.07 -5.17
N SER A 150 -7.58 -2.10 -5.06
CA SER A 150 -9.04 -2.03 -5.03
C SER A 150 -9.61 -3.28 -4.36
N ALA A 151 -10.89 -3.25 -4.02
CA ALA A 151 -11.65 -4.41 -3.61
C ALA A 151 -12.74 -4.73 -4.63
N ARG A 152 -13.25 -5.96 -4.58
CA ARG A 152 -14.36 -6.39 -5.44
C ARG A 152 -15.70 -5.93 -4.87
N PHE A 153 -15.91 -4.63 -4.75
CA PHE A 153 -17.10 -4.02 -4.16
C PHE A 153 -18.40 -4.48 -4.83
N TYR A 154 -18.36 -4.76 -6.13
CA TYR A 154 -19.50 -5.24 -6.91
C TYR A 154 -20.08 -6.57 -6.39
N GLU A 155 -19.27 -7.42 -5.75
CA GLU A 155 -19.76 -8.67 -5.15
C GLU A 155 -20.72 -8.39 -3.99
N ALA A 156 -20.31 -7.49 -3.07
CA ALA A 156 -21.17 -7.06 -1.98
C ALA A 156 -22.42 -6.29 -2.49
N ARG A 157 -22.26 -5.48 -3.54
CA ARG A 157 -23.38 -4.78 -4.19
C ARG A 157 -24.39 -5.75 -4.78
N TYR A 158 -23.94 -6.82 -5.41
CA TYR A 158 -24.83 -7.87 -5.91
C TYR A 158 -25.65 -8.52 -4.80
N LEU A 159 -25.01 -8.86 -3.68
CA LEU A 159 -25.71 -9.44 -2.51
C LEU A 159 -26.70 -8.46 -1.88
N ALA A 160 -26.31 -7.18 -1.76
CA ALA A 160 -27.21 -6.12 -1.30
C ALA A 160 -28.42 -5.97 -2.24
N GLY A 161 -28.21 -6.04 -3.55
CA GLY A 161 -29.28 -6.03 -4.54
C GLY A 161 -30.26 -7.21 -4.37
N LYS A 162 -29.75 -8.43 -4.15
CA LYS A 162 -30.60 -9.60 -3.87
C LYS A 162 -31.47 -9.38 -2.63
N LEU A 163 -30.90 -8.85 -1.56
CA LEU A 163 -31.62 -8.57 -0.32
C LEU A 163 -32.70 -7.50 -0.56
N ALA A 164 -32.33 -6.40 -1.22
CA ALA A 164 -33.27 -5.33 -1.56
C ALA A 164 -34.41 -5.84 -2.47
N GLY A 165 -34.07 -6.67 -3.46
CA GLY A 165 -35.06 -7.30 -4.35
C GLY A 165 -36.04 -8.23 -3.63
N ALA A 166 -35.56 -8.95 -2.61
CA ALA A 166 -36.41 -9.82 -1.80
C ALA A 166 -37.31 -9.04 -0.82
N THR A 167 -36.97 -7.80 -0.48
CA THR A 167 -37.68 -7.01 0.55
C THR A 167 -38.57 -5.90 0.00
N THR A 168 -38.31 -5.43 -1.24
CA THR A 168 -39.12 -4.37 -1.85
C THR A 168 -40.57 -4.80 -2.03
N LYS A 169 -41.49 -3.84 -1.81
CA LYS A 169 -42.92 -4.03 -2.05
C LYS A 169 -43.40 -3.33 -3.33
N SER A 170 -42.66 -2.30 -3.78
CA SER A 170 -42.99 -1.49 -4.92
C SER A 170 -42.36 -1.97 -6.23
N ASN A 171 -41.40 -2.87 -6.18
CA ASN A 171 -40.49 -3.25 -7.26
C ASN A 171 -39.64 -2.06 -7.80
N ILE A 172 -39.58 -0.97 -7.05
CA ILE A 172 -38.73 0.19 -7.34
C ILE A 172 -37.71 0.30 -6.22
N LEU A 173 -36.43 0.40 -6.58
CA LEU A 173 -35.31 0.60 -5.66
C LEU A 173 -34.58 1.88 -6.00
N GLY A 174 -34.16 2.65 -4.98
CA GLY A 174 -33.28 3.79 -5.13
C GLY A 174 -31.80 3.40 -5.04
N TYR A 175 -30.95 4.12 -5.72
CA TYR A 175 -29.49 4.02 -5.58
C TYR A 175 -28.88 5.43 -5.58
N VAL A 176 -28.37 5.87 -4.43
CA VAL A 176 -27.65 7.13 -4.31
C VAL A 176 -26.19 6.89 -4.72
N ALA A 177 -25.73 7.59 -5.75
CA ALA A 177 -24.43 7.40 -6.36
C ALA A 177 -23.61 8.70 -6.38
N ALA A 178 -22.30 8.59 -6.17
CA ALA A 178 -21.40 9.74 -6.10
C ALA A 178 -21.01 10.27 -7.49
N GLN A 179 -20.14 9.59 -8.20
CA GLN A 179 -19.55 10.02 -9.48
C GLN A 179 -19.72 8.91 -10.54
N PRO A 180 -19.97 9.24 -11.81
CA PRO A 180 -20.17 8.23 -12.88
C PRO A 180 -18.84 7.65 -13.38
N ILE A 181 -18.05 7.08 -12.49
CA ILE A 181 -16.81 6.38 -12.82
C ILE A 181 -17.04 4.87 -12.99
N PRO A 182 -16.13 4.13 -13.65
CA PRO A 182 -16.32 2.71 -13.95
C PRO A 182 -16.65 1.85 -12.74
N GLU A 183 -16.00 2.07 -11.59
CA GLU A 183 -16.25 1.32 -10.36
C GLU A 183 -17.67 1.53 -9.83
N VAL A 184 -18.16 2.77 -9.83
CA VAL A 184 -19.51 3.11 -9.36
C VAL A 184 -20.56 2.52 -10.30
N LEU A 185 -20.38 2.63 -11.62
CA LEU A 185 -21.24 2.01 -12.62
C LEU A 185 -21.29 0.49 -12.49
N GLN A 186 -20.13 -0.15 -12.25
CA GLN A 186 -20.07 -1.58 -11.97
C GLN A 186 -20.87 -1.95 -10.71
N GLY A 187 -20.78 -1.14 -9.67
CA GLY A 187 -21.54 -1.33 -8.43
C GLY A 187 -23.05 -1.23 -8.64
N ILE A 188 -23.52 -0.22 -9.39
CA ILE A 188 -24.93 -0.04 -9.75
C ILE A 188 -25.45 -1.23 -10.58
N ASN A 189 -24.68 -1.65 -11.59
CA ASN A 189 -25.05 -2.79 -12.42
C ASN A 189 -25.12 -4.09 -11.61
N ALA A 190 -24.15 -4.33 -10.73
CA ALA A 190 -24.15 -5.51 -9.86
C ALA A 190 -25.36 -5.52 -8.89
N TYR A 191 -25.67 -4.38 -8.28
CA TYR A 191 -26.85 -4.22 -7.44
C TYR A 191 -28.14 -4.51 -8.19
N THR A 192 -28.29 -3.92 -9.40
CA THR A 192 -29.45 -4.12 -10.27
C THR A 192 -29.60 -5.59 -10.65
N LEU A 193 -28.52 -6.23 -11.12
CA LEU A 193 -28.54 -7.66 -11.47
C LEU A 193 -28.86 -8.54 -10.26
N GLY A 194 -28.35 -8.19 -9.06
CA GLY A 194 -28.70 -8.88 -7.82
C GLY A 194 -30.18 -8.79 -7.52
N ALA A 195 -30.79 -7.61 -7.61
CA ALA A 195 -32.21 -7.40 -7.38
C ALA A 195 -33.07 -8.13 -8.42
N GLN A 196 -32.73 -8.02 -9.71
CA GLN A 196 -33.43 -8.67 -10.81
C GLN A 196 -33.28 -10.20 -10.81
N SER A 197 -32.22 -10.74 -10.19
CA SER A 197 -32.09 -12.21 -9.99
C SER A 197 -33.17 -12.79 -9.07
N VAL A 198 -33.78 -11.95 -8.23
CA VAL A 198 -34.89 -12.31 -7.33
C VAL A 198 -36.24 -12.01 -7.97
N ASN A 199 -36.36 -10.83 -8.58
CA ASN A 199 -37.56 -10.42 -9.30
C ASN A 199 -37.17 -9.60 -10.52
N PRO A 200 -37.32 -10.14 -11.73
CA PRO A 200 -36.90 -9.50 -12.99
C PRO A 200 -37.64 -8.20 -13.31
N ASN A 201 -38.77 -7.91 -12.67
CA ASN A 201 -39.55 -6.69 -12.88
C ASN A 201 -39.04 -5.50 -12.03
N ILE A 202 -37.95 -5.65 -11.27
CA ILE A 202 -37.41 -4.57 -10.45
C ILE A 202 -36.77 -3.51 -11.34
N GLU A 203 -37.14 -2.26 -11.08
CA GLU A 203 -36.52 -1.04 -11.59
C GLU A 203 -35.58 -0.44 -10.53
N VAL A 204 -34.36 -0.07 -10.93
CA VAL A 204 -33.41 0.67 -10.08
C VAL A 204 -33.30 2.11 -10.59
N ARG A 205 -33.64 3.08 -9.76
CA ARG A 205 -33.52 4.51 -10.04
C ARG A 205 -32.27 5.07 -9.37
N VAL A 206 -31.44 5.76 -10.15
CA VAL A 206 -30.15 6.29 -9.68
C VAL A 206 -30.25 7.80 -9.50
N VAL A 207 -29.84 8.29 -8.34
CA VAL A 207 -29.66 9.71 -8.05
C VAL A 207 -28.17 9.99 -7.90
N TRP A 208 -27.66 10.98 -8.63
CA TRP A 208 -26.25 11.36 -8.61
C TRP A 208 -26.04 12.58 -7.74
N THR A 209 -25.23 12.46 -6.68
CA THR A 209 -24.83 13.57 -5.80
C THR A 209 -23.70 14.40 -6.40
N SER A 210 -22.94 13.84 -7.35
CA SER A 210 -21.73 14.46 -7.91
C SER A 210 -20.70 14.86 -6.85
N ALA A 211 -20.70 14.18 -5.72
CA ALA A 211 -19.77 14.36 -4.60
C ALA A 211 -19.42 13.01 -3.99
N TRP A 212 -18.17 12.87 -3.49
CA TRP A 212 -17.74 11.68 -2.75
C TRP A 212 -18.24 11.66 -1.31
N TYR A 213 -18.51 12.84 -0.78
CA TYR A 213 -19.05 13.05 0.56
C TYR A 213 -19.79 14.39 0.59
N ASP A 214 -21.08 14.38 0.77
CA ASP A 214 -21.92 15.56 0.90
C ASP A 214 -23.23 15.17 1.63
N PRO A 215 -23.24 15.24 2.99
CA PRO A 215 -24.40 14.81 3.77
C PRO A 215 -25.70 15.51 3.40
N GLY A 216 -25.63 16.77 2.94
CA GLY A 216 -26.80 17.50 2.49
C GLY A 216 -27.41 16.88 1.23
N LYS A 217 -26.60 16.70 0.19
CA LYS A 217 -27.08 16.07 -1.07
C LYS A 217 -27.47 14.61 -0.88
N GLU A 218 -26.79 13.88 0.01
CA GLU A 218 -27.12 12.48 0.32
C GLU A 218 -28.45 12.38 1.06
N SER A 219 -28.76 13.36 1.92
CA SER A 219 -30.06 13.45 2.62
C SER A 219 -31.20 13.88 1.69
N ASP A 220 -30.89 14.70 0.68
CA ASP A 220 -31.89 15.20 -0.27
C ASP A 220 -32.21 14.18 -1.37
N ALA A 221 -31.37 13.16 -1.55
CA ALA A 221 -31.49 12.14 -2.58
C ALA A 221 -32.47 11.01 -2.18
#